data_cb3e472071a66aa708418721a0e48b30
#
_entry.id   cb3e472071a66aa708418721a0e48b30
#
_cell.length_a   1.000
_cell.length_b   1.000
_cell.length_c   1.000
_cell.angle_alpha   90.00
_cell.angle_beta   90.00
_cell.angle_gamma   90.00
#
_symmetry.space_group_name_H-M   'P 1'
#
loop_
_entity.id
_entity.type
_entity.pdbx_description
1 polymer ?
#
loop_
_entity_poly.entity_id
_entity_poly.type
_entity_poly.pdbx_seq_one_letter_code
_entity_poly.pdbx_strand_id
1 'polypeptide(L)'
;NNRRGVALGTGMALSAMGNLLSRRLLGKGFQRVVFSSGPSVGFEFQDFNTIHVPLAAANLKGSLLASGSIPFLMSGQRDLPGAPKGQYWDGGVIDYHFDLENYVDEGLVLYPHFTDRVIKGWFDKGLRWRQNQSSLMDRIVLLAPSASYLARLPLNKIPDRGDFNKMSQSARYKYWSACIDASLELAENFDSIVSDSNPMKNVTIIN
;
A
#
# COMPACT_ATOMS: atom_id res chain seq x y z
N ASN A 1 13.41 -7.70 26.01
CA ASN A 1 12.84 -7.76 24.63
C ASN A 1 11.43 -8.37 24.56
N ASN A 2 11.09 -9.34 25.41
CA ASN A 2 9.79 -10.04 25.34
C ASN A 2 8.60 -9.12 25.68
N ARG A 3 8.73 -8.24 26.67
CA ARG A 3 7.65 -7.31 27.08
C ARG A 3 7.23 -6.30 25.99
N ARG A 4 8.19 -5.84 25.18
CA ARG A 4 7.88 -4.91 24.05
C ARG A 4 7.11 -5.63 22.94
N GLY A 5 7.50 -6.87 22.63
CA GLY A 5 6.80 -7.69 21.65
C GLY A 5 5.36 -8.02 22.07
N VAL A 6 5.15 -8.33 23.35
CA VAL A 6 3.82 -8.58 23.91
C VAL A 6 2.95 -7.31 23.85
N ALA A 7 3.48 -6.16 24.27
CA ALA A 7 2.73 -4.90 24.23
C ALA A 7 2.36 -4.50 22.77
N LEU A 8 3.27 -4.67 21.82
CA LEU A 8 2.98 -4.45 20.41
C LEU A 8 1.90 -5.42 19.91
N GLY A 9 2.04 -6.71 20.22
CA GLY A 9 1.07 -7.75 19.84
C GLY A 9 -0.33 -7.46 20.37
N THR A 10 -0.44 -7.08 21.66
CA THR A 10 -1.72 -6.73 22.28
C THR A 10 -2.32 -5.48 21.62
N GLY A 11 -1.51 -4.43 21.39
CA GLY A 11 -1.97 -3.21 20.72
C GLY A 11 -2.48 -3.48 19.31
N MET A 12 -1.75 -4.28 18.53
CA MET A 12 -2.15 -4.68 17.17
C MET A 12 -3.43 -5.52 17.17
N ALA A 13 -3.58 -6.46 18.12
CA ALA A 13 -4.78 -7.29 18.24
C ALA A 13 -6.02 -6.44 18.59
N LEU A 14 -5.90 -5.53 19.55
CA LEU A 14 -6.99 -4.61 19.91
C LEU A 14 -7.36 -3.69 18.74
N SER A 15 -6.36 -3.22 17.99
CA SER A 15 -6.58 -2.40 16.79
C SER A 15 -7.28 -3.21 15.69
N ALA A 16 -6.90 -4.46 15.49
CA ALA A 16 -7.57 -5.35 14.54
C ALA A 16 -9.05 -5.58 14.94
N MET A 17 -9.32 -5.85 16.22
CA MET A 17 -10.70 -5.99 16.72
C MET A 17 -11.50 -4.70 16.54
N GLY A 18 -10.92 -3.54 16.89
CA GLY A 18 -11.56 -2.25 16.65
C GLY A 18 -11.86 -2.03 15.16
N ASN A 19 -10.92 -2.39 14.29
CA ASN A 19 -11.10 -2.27 12.85
C ASN A 19 -12.22 -3.15 12.29
N LEU A 20 -12.51 -4.31 12.89
CA LEU A 20 -13.67 -5.12 12.48
C LEU A 20 -14.98 -4.35 12.62
N LEU A 21 -15.10 -3.50 13.63
CA LEU A 21 -16.29 -2.68 13.88
C LEU A 21 -16.27 -1.40 13.03
N SER A 22 -15.16 -0.67 13.04
CA SER A 22 -15.00 0.57 12.28
C SER A 22 -13.53 0.92 12.10
N ARG A 23 -13.13 1.28 10.87
CA ARG A 23 -11.80 1.80 10.57
C ARG A 23 -11.44 3.03 11.41
N ARG A 24 -12.42 3.88 11.77
CA ARG A 24 -12.21 5.04 12.64
C ARG A 24 -11.66 4.67 14.03
N LEU A 25 -11.92 3.44 14.50
CA LEU A 25 -11.40 2.96 15.79
C LEU A 25 -9.88 2.70 15.74
N LEU A 26 -9.29 2.51 14.55
CA LEU A 26 -7.82 2.47 14.42
C LEU A 26 -7.18 3.79 14.88
N GLY A 27 -7.85 4.91 14.67
CA GLY A 27 -7.38 6.24 15.10
C GLY A 27 -7.22 6.39 16.62
N LYS A 28 -7.75 5.47 17.43
CA LYS A 28 -7.48 5.41 18.87
C LYS A 28 -6.14 4.77 19.21
N GLY A 29 -5.62 3.92 18.32
CA GLY A 29 -4.34 3.21 18.51
C GLY A 29 -3.21 3.72 17.62
N PHE A 30 -3.55 4.38 16.52
CA PHE A 30 -2.60 4.89 15.53
C PHE A 30 -2.84 6.35 15.21
N GLN A 31 -1.77 7.05 14.89
CA GLN A 31 -1.79 8.42 14.39
C GLN A 31 -0.99 8.44 13.08
N ARG A 32 -1.54 9.09 12.06
CA ARG A 32 -0.82 9.30 10.81
C ARG A 32 0.14 10.47 10.94
N VAL A 33 1.38 10.29 10.53
CA VAL A 33 2.36 11.38 10.43
C VAL A 33 2.89 11.42 9.00
N VAL A 34 2.65 12.53 8.33
CA VAL A 34 3.07 12.77 6.95
C VAL A 34 4.28 13.67 6.95
N PHE A 35 5.40 13.16 6.47
CA PHE A 35 6.62 13.95 6.26
C PHE A 35 6.66 14.40 4.80
N SER A 36 6.67 15.71 4.56
CA SER A 36 6.68 16.28 3.21
C SER A 36 7.67 17.42 3.07
N SER A 37 8.27 17.57 1.89
CA SER A 37 9.19 18.65 1.54
C SER A 37 8.49 19.93 1.07
N GLY A 38 7.18 19.92 1.01
CA GLY A 38 6.34 21.03 0.58
C GLY A 38 4.91 20.85 1.07
N PRO A 39 3.98 21.73 0.67
CA PRO A 39 2.57 21.53 0.95
C PRO A 39 2.15 20.15 0.41
N SER A 40 1.33 19.43 1.16
CA SER A 40 0.73 18.17 0.70
C SER A 40 -0.29 18.48 -0.38
N VAL A 41 0.18 18.57 -1.61
CA VAL A 41 -0.66 18.89 -2.77
C VAL A 41 -1.50 17.65 -3.08
N GLY A 42 -2.80 17.82 -3.16
CA GLY A 42 -3.73 16.83 -3.66
C GLY A 42 -4.21 15.76 -2.66
N PHE A 43 -3.83 15.83 -1.37
CA PHE A 43 -4.30 14.86 -0.37
C PHE A 43 -4.82 15.50 0.91
N GLU A 44 -6.08 15.21 1.26
CA GLU A 44 -6.73 15.61 2.51
C GLU A 44 -7.19 14.38 3.27
N PHE A 45 -6.46 14.00 4.30
CA PHE A 45 -6.80 12.84 5.14
C PHE A 45 -7.83 13.21 6.21
N GLN A 46 -9.00 12.56 6.18
CA GLN A 46 -10.11 12.83 7.10
C GLN A 46 -10.45 11.64 8.03
N ASP A 47 -9.85 10.48 7.82
CA ASP A 47 -10.18 9.24 8.54
C ASP A 47 -9.44 9.08 9.87
N PHE A 48 -8.21 9.64 9.97
CA PHE A 48 -7.37 9.61 11.16
C PHE A 48 -6.85 11.00 11.51
N ASN A 49 -6.49 11.20 12.79
CA ASN A 49 -5.73 12.37 13.17
C ASN A 49 -4.37 12.34 12.45
N THR A 50 -4.19 13.27 11.52
CA THR A 50 -3.01 13.37 10.66
C THR A 50 -2.17 14.59 11.08
N ILE A 51 -0.89 14.36 11.32
CA ILE A 51 0.08 15.41 11.63
C ILE A 51 1.01 15.56 10.43
N HIS A 52 1.13 16.78 9.93
CA HIS A 52 2.08 17.13 8.88
C HIS A 52 3.37 17.64 9.50
N VAL A 53 4.48 17.06 9.10
CA VAL A 53 5.84 17.40 9.59
C VAL A 53 6.70 17.76 8.39
N PRO A 54 7.38 18.93 8.42
CA PRO A 54 8.34 19.27 7.38
C PRO A 54 9.46 18.23 7.30
N LEU A 55 9.70 17.70 6.10
CA LEU A 55 10.83 16.83 5.84
C LEU A 55 12.12 17.66 5.83
N ALA A 56 13.06 17.24 6.65
CA ALA A 56 14.35 17.92 6.82
C ALA A 56 15.49 16.88 6.89
N ALA A 57 16.71 17.31 6.68
CA ALA A 57 17.88 16.42 6.76
C ALA A 57 17.95 15.65 8.08
N ALA A 58 17.50 16.27 9.20
CA ALA A 58 17.52 15.66 10.52
C ALA A 58 16.55 14.49 10.68
N ASN A 59 15.42 14.48 9.97
CA ASN A 59 14.40 13.42 10.06
C ASN A 59 14.30 12.53 8.83
N LEU A 60 14.90 12.88 7.69
CA LEU A 60 14.80 12.17 6.42
C LEU A 60 15.11 10.67 6.55
N LYS A 61 16.29 10.34 7.09
CA LYS A 61 16.70 8.95 7.25
C LYS A 61 15.73 8.17 8.15
N GLY A 62 15.35 8.77 9.28
CA GLY A 62 14.46 8.15 10.25
C GLY A 62 13.04 7.93 9.69
N SER A 63 12.49 8.91 8.98
CA SER A 63 11.16 8.80 8.38
C SER A 63 11.11 7.75 7.27
N LEU A 64 12.13 7.68 6.41
CA LEU A 64 12.23 6.63 5.38
C LEU A 64 12.34 5.23 5.99
N LEU A 65 13.19 5.06 7.01
CA LEU A 65 13.29 3.78 7.72
C LEU A 65 11.99 3.41 8.43
N ALA A 66 11.30 4.38 9.03
CA ALA A 66 10.00 4.16 9.66
C ALA A 66 8.94 3.70 8.64
N SER A 67 8.89 4.38 7.48
CA SER A 67 7.95 4.08 6.40
C SER A 67 8.04 2.65 5.87
N GLY A 68 9.22 2.02 5.95
CA GLY A 68 9.42 0.61 5.58
C GLY A 68 9.52 -0.35 6.77
N SER A 69 9.28 0.10 8.01
CA SER A 69 9.44 -0.73 9.22
C SER A 69 8.18 -1.55 9.51
N ILE A 70 8.11 -2.75 8.93
CA ILE A 70 6.98 -3.67 9.13
C ILE A 70 6.95 -4.15 10.60
N PRO A 71 5.82 -4.00 11.32
CA PRO A 71 5.66 -4.53 12.67
C PRO A 71 5.99 -6.02 12.75
N PHE A 72 6.59 -6.44 13.86
CA PHE A 72 7.08 -7.80 14.16
C PHE A 72 8.31 -8.24 13.37
N LEU A 73 8.58 -7.68 12.19
CA LEU A 73 9.76 -8.01 11.39
C LEU A 73 10.91 -7.05 11.65
N MET A 74 10.61 -5.80 11.96
CA MET A 74 11.60 -4.73 12.18
C MET A 74 11.36 -4.03 13.52
N SER A 75 12.32 -3.21 13.94
CA SER A 75 12.25 -2.53 15.25
C SER A 75 11.41 -1.25 15.22
N GLY A 76 11.06 -0.75 14.03
CA GLY A 76 10.50 0.59 13.88
C GLY A 76 11.51 1.70 14.17
N GLN A 77 11.03 2.93 14.17
CA GLN A 77 11.81 4.10 14.55
C GLN A 77 11.16 4.78 15.76
N ARG A 78 11.95 5.50 16.55
CA ARG A 78 11.44 6.15 17.75
C ARG A 78 11.83 7.61 17.80
N ASP A 79 10.86 8.44 18.25
CA ASP A 79 11.09 9.84 18.57
C ASP A 79 11.78 10.61 17.43
N LEU A 80 11.16 10.64 16.25
CA LEU A 80 11.71 11.30 15.07
C LEU A 80 11.79 12.81 15.27
N PRO A 81 12.90 13.47 14.87
CA PRO A 81 13.07 14.90 15.01
C PRO A 81 11.95 15.73 14.35
N GLY A 82 11.40 16.69 15.06
CA GLY A 82 10.33 17.56 14.58
C GLY A 82 8.93 16.93 14.58
N ALA A 83 8.81 15.69 15.00
CA ALA A 83 7.56 14.94 15.02
C ALA A 83 7.14 14.56 16.45
N PRO A 84 5.88 14.15 16.70
CA PRO A 84 5.44 13.70 18.01
C PRO A 84 6.32 12.58 18.57
N LYS A 85 6.53 12.56 19.88
CA LYS A 85 7.24 11.45 20.53
C LYS A 85 6.42 10.17 20.44
N GLY A 86 7.09 9.06 20.07
CA GLY A 86 6.43 7.76 19.95
C GLY A 86 7.19 6.77 19.12
N GLN A 87 6.56 5.64 18.88
CA GLN A 87 7.06 4.57 18.03
C GLN A 87 6.44 4.71 16.64
N TYR A 88 7.29 4.74 15.62
CA TYR A 88 6.90 4.88 14.21
C TYR A 88 7.06 3.55 13.48
N TRP A 89 6.05 3.22 12.69
CA TRP A 89 5.95 2.00 11.92
C TRP A 89 5.60 2.30 10.46
N ASP A 90 5.67 1.26 9.63
CA ASP A 90 5.27 1.28 8.23
C ASP A 90 3.86 1.86 8.08
N GLY A 91 3.73 2.86 7.20
CA GLY A 91 2.45 3.50 6.89
C GLY A 91 1.41 2.52 6.34
N GLY A 92 1.83 1.43 5.70
CA GLY A 92 0.95 0.38 5.20
C GLY A 92 0.10 -0.32 6.27
N VAL A 93 0.39 -0.12 7.57
CA VAL A 93 -0.49 -0.59 8.65
C VAL A 93 -1.88 0.04 8.53
N ILE A 94 -1.96 1.32 8.25
CA ILE A 94 -3.20 2.08 8.07
C ILE A 94 -3.48 2.41 6.59
N ASP A 95 -2.46 2.67 5.79
CA ASP A 95 -2.55 3.03 4.37
C ASP A 95 -1.81 1.98 3.53
N TYR A 96 -2.37 0.74 3.47
CA TYR A 96 -1.70 -0.41 2.85
C TYR A 96 -1.58 -0.29 1.33
N HIS A 97 -2.69 -0.01 0.66
CA HIS A 97 -2.71 0.55 -0.67
C HIS A 97 -2.99 2.03 -0.53
N PHE A 98 -2.34 2.83 -1.34
CA PHE A 98 -2.49 4.27 -1.25
C PHE A 98 -3.98 4.63 -1.44
N ASP A 99 -4.57 5.22 -0.41
CA ASP A 99 -6.00 5.56 -0.43
C ASP A 99 -6.22 6.86 -1.20
N LEU A 100 -6.55 6.71 -2.47
CA LEU A 100 -6.79 7.81 -3.39
C LEU A 100 -8.14 8.50 -3.19
N GLU A 101 -8.97 8.04 -2.25
CA GLU A 101 -10.18 8.76 -1.81
C GLU A 101 -9.85 10.16 -1.26
N ASN A 102 -8.66 10.32 -0.73
CA ASN A 102 -8.18 11.58 -0.19
C ASN A 102 -7.51 12.47 -1.26
N TYR A 103 -7.52 12.04 -2.53
CA TYR A 103 -7.00 12.83 -3.63
C TYR A 103 -8.03 13.85 -4.10
N VAL A 104 -7.70 15.13 -3.92
CA VAL A 104 -8.63 16.25 -4.17
C VAL A 104 -8.32 17.05 -5.42
N ASP A 105 -7.25 16.72 -6.14
CA ASP A 105 -6.85 17.41 -7.37
C ASP A 105 -7.71 16.99 -8.57
N GLU A 106 -7.66 17.74 -9.67
CA GLU A 106 -8.43 17.47 -10.89
C GLU A 106 -7.76 16.39 -11.77
N GLY A 107 -8.57 15.72 -12.62
CA GLY A 107 -8.10 14.73 -13.59
C GLY A 107 -8.22 13.27 -13.14
N LEU A 108 -7.75 12.36 -14.00
CA LEU A 108 -7.70 10.93 -13.74
C LEU A 108 -6.35 10.55 -13.16
N VAL A 109 -6.37 9.62 -12.21
CA VAL A 109 -5.16 9.04 -11.62
C VAL A 109 -4.96 7.64 -12.18
N LEU A 110 -3.89 7.44 -12.95
CA LEU A 110 -3.46 6.10 -13.35
C LEU A 110 -2.81 5.41 -12.16
N TYR A 111 -3.40 4.28 -11.76
CA TYR A 111 -2.93 3.50 -10.61
C TYR A 111 -2.49 2.09 -11.03
N PRO A 112 -1.22 1.90 -11.46
CA PRO A 112 -0.68 0.57 -11.72
C PRO A 112 -0.62 -0.23 -10.43
N HIS A 113 -1.20 -1.43 -10.45
CA HIS A 113 -1.32 -2.25 -9.27
C HIS A 113 -1.15 -3.74 -9.60
N PHE A 114 -0.79 -4.55 -8.61
CA PHE A 114 -0.60 -5.99 -8.78
C PHE A 114 -1.89 -6.82 -8.63
N THR A 115 -2.99 -6.18 -8.24
CA THR A 115 -4.32 -6.80 -8.09
C THR A 115 -5.40 -5.82 -8.49
N ASP A 116 -6.55 -6.35 -8.86
CA ASP A 116 -7.76 -5.61 -9.21
C ASP A 116 -8.53 -5.03 -8.00
N ARG A 117 -7.94 -5.10 -6.80
CA ARG A 117 -8.57 -4.65 -5.56
C ARG A 117 -7.70 -3.67 -4.80
N VAL A 118 -8.29 -2.56 -4.39
CA VAL A 118 -7.67 -1.59 -3.49
C VAL A 118 -8.04 -1.92 -2.03
N ILE A 119 -7.04 -2.11 -1.19
CA ILE A 119 -7.20 -2.48 0.23
C ILE A 119 -6.67 -1.34 1.07
N LYS A 120 -7.53 -0.62 1.78
CA LYS A 120 -7.18 0.61 2.51
C LYS A 120 -6.11 0.42 3.57
N GLY A 121 -6.23 -0.61 4.41
CA GLY A 121 -5.30 -0.86 5.50
C GLY A 121 -4.89 -2.33 5.61
N TRP A 122 -3.75 -2.57 6.28
CA TRP A 122 -3.27 -3.93 6.48
C TRP A 122 -4.29 -4.84 7.20
N PHE A 123 -5.05 -4.27 8.14
CA PHE A 123 -6.10 -4.98 8.85
C PHE A 123 -7.34 -5.27 7.99
N ASP A 124 -7.48 -4.61 6.84
CA ASP A 124 -8.62 -4.79 5.94
C ASP A 124 -8.44 -5.93 4.93
N LYS A 125 -7.25 -6.56 4.88
CA LYS A 125 -6.94 -7.65 3.92
C LYS A 125 -7.94 -8.79 3.92
N GLY A 126 -8.45 -9.15 5.08
CA GLY A 126 -9.46 -10.20 5.26
C GLY A 126 -10.91 -9.72 5.12
N LEU A 127 -11.13 -8.41 5.09
CA LEU A 127 -12.47 -7.82 5.12
C LEU A 127 -12.97 -7.54 3.69
N ARG A 128 -13.37 -8.59 2.99
CA ARG A 128 -13.79 -8.49 1.58
C ARG A 128 -14.94 -7.51 1.36
N TRP A 129 -15.82 -7.34 2.35
CA TRP A 129 -16.95 -6.40 2.28
C TRP A 129 -16.58 -4.93 2.38
N ARG A 130 -15.31 -4.60 2.69
CA ARG A 130 -14.78 -3.22 2.76
C ARG A 130 -13.96 -2.82 1.54
N GLN A 131 -13.87 -3.69 0.55
CA GLN A 131 -13.03 -3.45 -0.62
C GLN A 131 -13.86 -2.77 -1.72
N ASN A 132 -13.27 -1.80 -2.39
CA ASN A 132 -13.84 -1.10 -3.55
C ASN A 132 -15.19 -0.38 -3.30
N GLN A 133 -15.42 0.20 -2.13
CA GLN A 133 -16.73 0.78 -1.77
C GLN A 133 -16.76 2.30 -1.75
N SER A 134 -16.06 2.99 -2.62
CA SER A 134 -16.10 4.44 -2.58
C SER A 134 -16.35 5.07 -3.94
N SER A 135 -17.38 5.93 -4.00
CA SER A 135 -17.64 6.85 -5.11
C SER A 135 -16.49 7.82 -5.37
N LEU A 136 -15.58 7.99 -4.42
CA LEU A 136 -14.40 8.84 -4.57
C LEU A 136 -13.30 8.18 -5.41
N MET A 137 -13.45 6.90 -5.76
CA MET A 137 -12.57 6.19 -6.68
C MET A 137 -12.93 6.39 -8.16
N ASP A 138 -13.94 7.17 -8.48
CA ASP A 138 -14.41 7.40 -9.85
C ASP A 138 -13.37 8.04 -10.78
N ARG A 139 -12.34 8.65 -10.20
CA ARG A 139 -11.21 9.23 -10.94
C ARG A 139 -9.99 8.31 -11.05
N ILE A 140 -10.07 7.09 -10.56
CA ILE A 140 -8.95 6.15 -10.56
C ILE A 140 -9.06 5.19 -11.72
N VAL A 141 -8.05 5.18 -12.57
CA VAL A 141 -7.86 4.15 -13.58
C VAL A 141 -6.91 3.10 -13.02
N LEU A 142 -7.48 2.02 -12.48
CA LEU A 142 -6.74 0.88 -11.94
C LEU A 142 -6.22 0.01 -13.09
N LEU A 143 -4.91 -0.13 -13.19
CA LEU A 143 -4.26 -1.00 -14.16
C LEU A 143 -3.67 -2.20 -13.44
N ALA A 144 -4.22 -3.40 -13.68
CA ALA A 144 -3.77 -4.63 -13.05
C ALA A 144 -3.56 -5.76 -14.05
N PRO A 145 -2.65 -6.72 -13.77
CA PRO A 145 -2.49 -7.90 -14.60
C PRO A 145 -3.78 -8.71 -14.69
N SER A 146 -4.16 -9.11 -15.90
CA SER A 146 -5.37 -9.92 -16.13
C SER A 146 -5.20 -11.35 -15.58
N ALA A 147 -6.31 -12.00 -15.27
CA ALA A 147 -6.30 -13.41 -14.86
C ALA A 147 -5.67 -14.33 -15.91
N SER A 148 -5.88 -14.03 -17.21
CA SER A 148 -5.26 -14.78 -18.30
C SER A 148 -3.75 -14.60 -18.38
N TYR A 149 -3.25 -13.40 -18.12
CA TYR A 149 -1.82 -13.16 -18.00
C TYR A 149 -1.23 -13.93 -16.80
N LEU A 150 -1.83 -13.83 -15.62
CA LEU A 150 -1.36 -14.54 -14.44
C LEU A 150 -1.33 -16.05 -14.62
N ALA A 151 -2.31 -16.63 -15.34
CA ALA A 151 -2.35 -18.05 -15.63
C ALA A 151 -1.20 -18.54 -16.53
N ARG A 152 -0.57 -17.66 -17.31
CA ARG A 152 0.61 -17.98 -18.13
C ARG A 152 1.95 -17.86 -17.39
N LEU A 153 1.96 -17.17 -16.24
CA LEU A 153 3.18 -17.08 -15.44
C LEU A 153 3.54 -18.43 -14.81
N PRO A 154 4.83 -18.72 -14.59
CA PRO A 154 5.23 -19.85 -13.79
C PRO A 154 4.56 -19.78 -12.41
N LEU A 155 3.98 -20.89 -11.95
CA LEU A 155 3.22 -20.99 -10.69
C LEU A 155 1.91 -20.17 -10.68
N ASN A 156 1.44 -19.66 -11.83
CA ASN A 156 0.21 -18.89 -11.98
C ASN A 156 0.08 -17.68 -11.04
N LYS A 157 1.19 -17.06 -10.70
CA LYS A 157 1.24 -15.89 -9.83
C LYS A 157 2.44 -15.00 -10.12
N ILE A 158 2.35 -13.75 -9.70
CA ILE A 158 3.52 -12.86 -9.63
C ILE A 158 4.42 -13.22 -8.45
N PRO A 159 5.74 -12.94 -8.52
CA PRO A 159 6.67 -13.09 -7.40
C PRO A 159 6.19 -12.40 -6.12
N ASP A 160 6.41 -13.06 -4.98
CA ASP A 160 6.11 -12.47 -3.68
C ASP A 160 7.16 -12.86 -2.60
N ARG A 161 7.09 -12.20 -1.45
CA ARG A 161 8.01 -12.44 -0.33
C ARG A 161 7.95 -13.86 0.24
N GLY A 162 6.87 -14.59 0.03
CA GLY A 162 6.73 -15.97 0.47
C GLY A 162 7.68 -16.92 -0.26
N ASP A 163 8.15 -16.51 -1.45
CA ASP A 163 9.09 -17.27 -2.27
C ASP A 163 10.46 -17.43 -1.59
N PHE A 164 10.85 -16.47 -0.71
CA PHE A 164 12.07 -16.58 0.09
C PHE A 164 12.07 -17.78 1.03
N ASN A 165 10.90 -18.14 1.56
CA ASN A 165 10.74 -19.26 2.48
C ASN A 165 10.41 -20.58 1.78
N LYS A 166 9.88 -20.53 0.54
CA LYS A 166 9.36 -21.70 -0.17
C LYS A 166 10.30 -22.24 -1.23
N MET A 167 11.29 -21.46 -1.64
CA MET A 167 12.17 -21.79 -2.76
C MET A 167 13.64 -21.66 -2.38
N SER A 168 14.48 -22.52 -2.98
CA SER A 168 15.93 -22.29 -2.99
C SER A 168 16.26 -21.00 -3.76
N GLN A 169 17.44 -20.45 -3.52
CA GLN A 169 17.89 -19.24 -4.21
C GLN A 169 17.88 -19.41 -5.74
N SER A 170 18.38 -20.55 -6.24
CA SER A 170 18.45 -20.82 -7.69
C SER A 170 17.05 -20.97 -8.32
N ALA A 171 16.14 -21.70 -7.64
CA ALA A 171 14.76 -21.85 -8.12
C ALA A 171 14.01 -20.52 -8.14
N ARG A 172 14.18 -19.71 -7.09
CA ARG A 172 13.59 -18.37 -7.00
C ARG A 172 14.13 -17.44 -8.08
N TYR A 173 15.44 -17.44 -8.30
CA TYR A 173 16.06 -16.65 -9.36
C TYR A 173 15.48 -17.00 -10.74
N LYS A 174 15.43 -18.30 -11.07
CA LYS A 174 14.86 -18.79 -12.34
C LYS A 174 13.40 -18.37 -12.50
N TYR A 175 12.59 -18.53 -11.45
CA TYR A 175 11.19 -18.16 -11.46
C TYR A 175 10.99 -16.66 -11.66
N TRP A 176 11.71 -15.84 -10.88
CA TRP A 176 11.56 -14.40 -10.94
C TRP A 176 12.07 -13.83 -12.28
N SER A 177 13.16 -14.35 -12.82
CA SER A 177 13.63 -13.96 -14.16
C SER A 177 12.59 -14.24 -15.23
N ALA A 178 11.96 -15.43 -15.22
CA ALA A 178 10.89 -15.74 -16.16
C ALA A 178 9.67 -14.80 -16.02
N CYS A 179 9.34 -14.37 -14.79
CA CYS A 179 8.28 -13.38 -14.59
C CYS A 179 8.69 -11.98 -15.06
N ILE A 180 9.97 -11.60 -14.94
CA ILE A 180 10.49 -10.34 -15.47
C ILE A 180 10.40 -10.35 -16.98
N ASP A 181 10.86 -11.42 -17.64
CA ASP A 181 10.78 -11.56 -19.09
C ASP A 181 9.33 -11.46 -19.59
N ALA A 182 8.40 -12.15 -18.90
CA ALA A 182 6.98 -12.09 -19.24
C ALA A 182 6.36 -10.69 -19.02
N SER A 183 6.96 -9.85 -18.16
CA SER A 183 6.43 -8.51 -17.89
C SER A 183 6.59 -7.54 -19.09
N LEU A 184 7.42 -7.87 -20.06
CA LEU A 184 7.54 -7.09 -21.30
C LEU A 184 6.19 -7.03 -22.05
N GLU A 185 5.42 -8.12 -22.03
CA GLU A 185 4.06 -8.14 -22.61
C GLU A 185 3.14 -7.09 -21.94
N LEU A 186 3.28 -6.84 -20.64
CA LEU A 186 2.49 -5.81 -19.96
C LEU A 186 2.86 -4.41 -20.42
N ALA A 187 4.15 -4.15 -20.65
CA ALA A 187 4.62 -2.87 -21.16
C ALA A 187 4.12 -2.63 -22.60
N GLU A 188 4.21 -3.63 -23.47
CA GLU A 188 3.72 -3.56 -24.85
C GLU A 188 2.20 -3.34 -24.90
N ASN A 189 1.43 -4.04 -24.06
CA ASN A 189 -0.01 -3.85 -23.94
C ASN A 189 -0.36 -2.44 -23.46
N PHE A 190 0.36 -1.93 -22.47
CA PHE A 190 0.15 -0.58 -21.96
C PHE A 190 0.45 0.47 -23.02
N ASP A 191 1.57 0.35 -23.73
CA ASP A 191 1.93 1.24 -24.82
C ASP A 191 0.87 1.25 -25.92
N SER A 192 0.36 0.07 -26.31
CA SER A 192 -0.76 -0.07 -27.24
C SER A 192 -2.03 0.62 -26.76
N ILE A 193 -2.36 0.55 -25.47
CA ILE A 193 -3.54 1.21 -24.89
C ILE A 193 -3.40 2.73 -24.94
N VAL A 194 -2.26 3.27 -24.51
CA VAL A 194 -2.07 4.74 -24.43
C VAL A 194 -1.88 5.38 -25.81
N SER A 195 -1.42 4.60 -26.78
CA SER A 195 -1.25 5.05 -28.18
C SER A 195 -2.55 4.93 -29.01
N ASP A 196 -3.60 4.32 -28.48
CA ASP A 196 -4.90 4.22 -29.17
C ASP A 196 -5.61 5.59 -29.20
N SER A 197 -6.35 5.84 -30.26
CA SER A 197 -7.18 7.06 -30.40
C SER A 197 -8.26 7.20 -29.31
N ASN A 198 -8.64 6.09 -28.68
CA ASN A 198 -9.53 6.04 -27.52
C ASN A 198 -8.94 5.13 -26.44
N PRO A 199 -8.00 5.62 -25.61
CA PRO A 199 -7.36 4.81 -24.57
C PRO A 199 -8.32 4.22 -23.53
N MET A 200 -9.50 4.84 -23.38
CA MET A 200 -10.51 4.43 -22.38
C MET A 200 -11.53 3.40 -22.91
N LYS A 201 -11.44 2.98 -24.17
CA LYS A 201 -12.43 2.07 -24.78
C LYS A 201 -12.61 0.72 -24.08
N ASN A 202 -11.57 0.25 -23.41
CA ASN A 202 -11.55 -1.05 -22.71
C ASN A 202 -11.61 -0.89 -21.18
N VAL A 203 -11.85 0.31 -20.68
CA VAL A 203 -11.98 0.55 -19.23
C VAL A 203 -13.36 0.05 -18.78
N THR A 204 -13.36 -0.80 -17.76
CA THR A 204 -14.58 -1.31 -17.12
C THR A 204 -14.80 -0.62 -15.79
N ILE A 205 -16.02 -0.17 -15.54
CA ILE A 205 -16.40 0.40 -14.24
C ILE A 205 -16.39 -0.73 -13.20
N ILE A 206 -15.66 -0.53 -12.11
CA ILE A 206 -15.64 -1.44 -10.97
C ILE A 206 -16.65 -0.90 -9.94
N ASN A 207 -17.71 -1.66 -9.68
CA ASN A 207 -18.75 -1.34 -8.69
C ASN A 207 -18.47 -2.06 -7.36
#